data_b8f7d9def572d3e28802a771e0cc67ff
#
_entry.id   b8f7d9def572d3e28802a771e0cc67ff
#
_cell.length_a   1.000
_cell.length_b   1.000
_cell.length_c   1.000
_cell.angle_alpha   90.00
_cell.angle_beta   90.00
_cell.angle_gamma   90.00
#
_symmetry.space_group_name_H-M   'P 1'
#
loop_
_entity.id
_entity.type
_entity.pdbx_description
1 polymer ?
#
loop_
_entity_poly.entity_id
_entity_poly.type
_entity_poly.pdbx_seq_one_letter_code
_entity_poly.pdbx_strand_id
1 'polypeptide(L)'
;LASAYLFDGPSGVGKELTALCLASDVIAGSDQHIANRIRVGTHPDVRVFRPRDEGKRNIQVEVLRSEILPLAQFAPFEAGSTFFIFPEADVSFPAFQPEAANALLKTLEEPRPNVHFILTSERPDSLLPTIRSRCQRVRFGRLPNGVLRDILESAGAPGDCIAPAVALSAGRADLALALANDGNVDALTELVMSVDDAVRDSGPG
;
A
#
# COMPACT_ATOMS: atom_id res chain seq x y z
N LEU A 1 0.14 11.58 -16.41
CA LEU A 1 -0.06 11.16 -15.02
C LEU A 1 -0.70 12.28 -14.21
N ALA A 2 -1.54 11.95 -13.23
CA ALA A 2 -1.99 12.93 -12.27
C ALA A 2 -0.86 13.27 -11.29
N SER A 3 -0.94 14.45 -10.69
CA SER A 3 0.02 14.90 -9.67
C SER A 3 -0.16 14.20 -8.34
N ALA A 4 -1.40 13.77 -8.01
CA ALA A 4 -1.69 13.06 -6.79
C ALA A 4 -2.71 11.93 -7.01
N TYR A 5 -2.43 10.78 -6.41
CA TYR A 5 -3.31 9.60 -6.41
C TYR A 5 -3.65 9.20 -4.99
N LEU A 6 -4.88 8.71 -4.79
CA LEU A 6 -5.30 8.01 -3.59
C LEU A 6 -5.70 6.58 -3.97
N PHE A 7 -4.85 5.61 -3.62
CA PHE A 7 -5.11 4.19 -3.77
C PHE A 7 -5.84 3.68 -2.53
N ASP A 8 -7.13 3.44 -2.62
CA ASP A 8 -7.96 3.03 -1.50
C ASP A 8 -8.52 1.62 -1.66
N GLY A 9 -8.58 0.90 -0.56
CA GLY A 9 -9.10 -0.46 -0.53
C GLY A 9 -8.56 -1.29 0.63
N PRO A 10 -8.95 -2.57 0.74
CA PRO A 10 -8.56 -3.44 1.83
C PRO A 10 -7.04 -3.57 2.00
N SER A 11 -6.60 -4.00 3.20
CA SER A 11 -5.20 -4.39 3.43
C SER A 11 -4.79 -5.56 2.55
N GLY A 12 -3.51 -5.65 2.23
CA GLY A 12 -2.93 -6.82 1.59
C GLY A 12 -3.31 -7.08 0.13
N VAL A 13 -3.95 -6.11 -0.54
CA VAL A 13 -4.35 -6.23 -1.97
C VAL A 13 -3.33 -5.65 -2.95
N GLY A 14 -2.15 -5.23 -2.48
CA GLY A 14 -1.06 -4.78 -3.34
C GLY A 14 -1.02 -3.29 -3.65
N LYS A 15 -1.71 -2.40 -2.89
CA LYS A 15 -1.72 -0.94 -3.13
C LYS A 15 -0.32 -0.32 -3.20
N GLU A 16 0.52 -0.60 -2.20
CA GLU A 16 1.90 -0.09 -2.15
C GLU A 16 2.76 -0.66 -3.29
N LEU A 17 2.63 -1.97 -3.55
CA LEU A 17 3.33 -2.61 -4.65
C LEU A 17 2.96 -1.96 -6.00
N THR A 18 1.67 -1.70 -6.22
CA THR A 18 1.19 -1.01 -7.43
C THR A 18 1.76 0.41 -7.53
N ALA A 19 1.87 1.14 -6.41
CA ALA A 19 2.48 2.46 -6.38
C ALA A 19 3.97 2.41 -6.80
N LEU A 20 4.72 1.43 -6.30
CA LEU A 20 6.11 1.19 -6.68
C LEU A 20 6.25 0.75 -8.14
N CYS A 21 5.37 -0.12 -8.64
CA CYS A 21 5.34 -0.53 -10.04
C CYS A 21 5.06 0.66 -10.95
N LEU A 22 4.08 1.51 -10.63
CA LEU A 22 3.79 2.71 -11.41
C LEU A 22 5.00 3.66 -11.47
N ALA A 23 5.67 3.89 -10.34
CA ALA A 23 6.89 4.69 -10.30
C ALA A 23 8.02 4.05 -11.15
N SER A 24 8.16 2.73 -11.07
CA SER A 24 9.14 1.97 -11.86
C SER A 24 8.85 2.07 -13.36
N ASP A 25 7.62 1.88 -13.79
CA ASP A 25 7.24 1.95 -15.21
C ASP A 25 7.53 3.33 -15.79
N VAL A 26 7.28 4.39 -15.03
CA VAL A 26 7.50 5.78 -15.46
C VAL A 26 8.98 6.15 -15.51
N ILE A 27 9.76 5.70 -14.51
CA ILE A 27 11.17 6.11 -14.34
C ILE A 27 12.11 5.15 -15.06
N ALA A 28 11.95 3.85 -14.85
CA ALA A 28 12.87 2.85 -15.38
C ALA A 28 12.50 2.38 -16.78
N GLY A 29 11.21 2.42 -17.17
CA GLY A 29 10.76 1.81 -18.41
C GLY A 29 11.22 0.35 -18.52
N SER A 30 12.18 0.06 -19.39
CA SER A 30 12.75 -1.29 -19.56
C SER A 30 14.07 -1.50 -18.81
N ASP A 31 14.61 -0.50 -18.11
CA ASP A 31 15.89 -0.60 -17.40
C ASP A 31 15.73 -1.37 -16.08
N GLN A 32 16.17 -2.63 -16.09
CA GLN A 32 16.08 -3.52 -14.94
C GLN A 32 16.95 -3.08 -13.75
N HIS A 33 18.06 -2.36 -14.00
CA HIS A 33 18.90 -1.86 -12.91
C HIS A 33 18.18 -0.76 -12.13
N ILE A 34 17.56 0.18 -12.83
CA ILE A 34 16.76 1.25 -12.23
C ILE A 34 15.53 0.66 -11.52
N ALA A 35 14.81 -0.25 -12.17
CA ALA A 35 13.68 -0.95 -11.56
C ALA A 35 14.04 -1.65 -10.25
N ASN A 36 15.21 -2.32 -10.20
CA ASN A 36 15.69 -2.96 -8.99
C ASN A 36 16.04 -1.94 -7.88
N ARG A 37 16.65 -0.80 -8.20
CA ARG A 37 16.92 0.28 -7.24
C ARG A 37 15.62 0.83 -6.63
N ILE A 38 14.58 0.98 -7.43
CA ILE A 38 13.25 1.39 -6.95
C ILE A 38 12.68 0.33 -6.00
N ARG A 39 12.73 -0.93 -6.40
CA ARG A 39 12.21 -2.06 -5.61
C ARG A 39 12.88 -2.20 -4.24
N VAL A 40 14.20 -1.96 -4.16
CA VAL A 40 14.96 -2.03 -2.89
C VAL A 40 15.00 -0.69 -2.13
N GLY A 41 14.32 0.36 -2.64
CA GLY A 41 14.20 1.65 -1.97
C GLY A 41 15.45 2.54 -2.01
N THR A 42 16.36 2.33 -2.98
CA THR A 42 17.61 3.10 -3.09
C THR A 42 17.61 4.14 -4.22
N HIS A 43 16.51 4.29 -4.94
CA HIS A 43 16.39 5.30 -5.99
C HIS A 43 16.03 6.66 -5.39
N PRO A 44 16.80 7.75 -5.65
CA PRO A 44 16.62 9.04 -4.99
C PRO A 44 15.29 9.74 -5.35
N ASP A 45 14.75 9.47 -6.55
CA ASP A 45 13.50 10.06 -7.02
C ASP A 45 12.25 9.21 -6.71
N VAL A 46 12.38 8.10 -5.97
CA VAL A 46 11.25 7.33 -5.44
C VAL A 46 11.41 7.20 -3.93
N ARG A 47 10.56 7.89 -3.19
CA ARG A 47 10.65 7.97 -1.74
C ARG A 47 9.38 7.45 -1.09
N VAL A 48 9.54 6.55 -0.14
CA VAL A 48 8.43 5.94 0.60
C VAL A 48 8.52 6.37 2.06
N PHE A 49 7.48 7.05 2.55
CA PHE A 49 7.41 7.57 3.91
C PHE A 49 6.34 6.83 4.71
N ARG A 50 6.76 5.90 5.56
CA ARG A 50 5.87 5.11 6.40
C ARG A 50 5.65 5.76 7.76
N PRO A 51 4.44 5.64 8.34
CA PRO A 51 4.12 6.26 9.64
C PRO A 51 4.92 5.68 10.81
N ARG A 52 5.57 4.53 10.62
CA ARG A 52 6.27 3.79 11.68
C ARG A 52 7.80 3.86 11.60
N ASP A 53 8.35 4.56 10.60
CA ASP A 53 9.81 4.59 10.38
C ASP A 53 10.58 5.23 11.55
N GLU A 54 9.90 6.02 12.42
CA GLU A 54 10.46 6.67 13.59
C GLU A 54 9.84 6.20 14.92
N GLY A 55 9.17 5.06 14.94
CA GLY A 55 8.48 4.56 16.15
C GLY A 55 7.20 5.32 16.51
N LYS A 56 6.76 6.28 15.69
CA LYS A 56 5.54 7.06 15.87
C LYS A 56 4.42 6.53 14.98
N ARG A 57 3.16 6.72 15.42
CA ARG A 57 1.99 6.24 14.67
C ARG A 57 1.64 7.10 13.45
N ASN A 58 2.13 8.34 13.37
CA ASN A 58 1.83 9.29 12.30
C ASN A 58 3.08 10.07 11.91
N ILE A 59 3.10 10.61 10.70
CA ILE A 59 4.15 11.52 10.26
C ILE A 59 4.00 12.84 11.01
N GLN A 60 5.04 13.25 11.72
CA GLN A 60 5.04 14.51 12.44
C GLN A 60 5.05 15.68 11.47
N VAL A 61 4.31 16.75 11.80
CA VAL A 61 4.24 17.94 10.94
C VAL A 61 5.60 18.60 10.72
N GLU A 62 6.45 18.55 11.73
CA GLU A 62 7.82 19.06 11.68
C GLU A 62 8.65 18.31 10.64
N VAL A 63 8.66 16.97 10.66
CA VAL A 63 9.35 16.11 9.68
C VAL A 63 8.81 16.37 8.28
N LEU A 64 7.48 16.45 8.14
CA LEU A 64 6.87 16.75 6.86
C LEU A 64 7.37 18.09 6.30
N ARG A 65 7.37 19.15 7.13
CA ARG A 65 7.78 20.52 6.72
C ARG A 65 9.28 20.70 6.52
N SER A 66 10.11 20.07 7.36
CA SER A 66 11.56 20.28 7.31
C SER A 66 12.25 19.32 6.34
N GLU A 67 11.73 18.13 6.14
CA GLU A 67 12.42 17.07 5.39
C GLU A 67 11.70 16.65 4.12
N ILE A 68 10.36 16.47 4.18
CA ILE A 68 9.63 15.87 3.05
C ILE A 68 9.20 16.91 2.02
N LEU A 69 8.48 17.96 2.45
CA LEU A 69 7.95 18.97 1.53
C LEU A 69 9.04 19.77 0.78
N PRO A 70 10.21 20.10 1.38
CA PRO A 70 11.27 20.75 0.62
C PRO A 70 11.76 19.89 -0.56
N LEU A 71 11.81 18.56 -0.41
CA LEU A 71 12.22 17.65 -1.50
C LEU A 71 11.29 17.75 -2.71
N ALA A 72 10.00 17.98 -2.49
CA ALA A 72 9.02 18.16 -3.56
C ALA A 72 9.18 19.49 -4.32
N GLN A 73 9.99 20.42 -3.80
CA GLN A 73 10.30 21.70 -4.45
C GLN A 73 11.53 21.61 -5.36
N PHE A 74 12.29 20.53 -5.30
CA PHE A 74 13.44 20.32 -6.20
C PHE A 74 13.04 19.61 -7.50
N ALA A 75 13.83 19.82 -8.55
CA ALA A 75 13.73 18.98 -9.75
C ALA A 75 14.11 17.54 -9.41
N PRO A 76 13.63 16.55 -10.18
CA PRO A 76 14.10 15.17 -10.04
C PRO A 76 15.64 15.11 -10.08
N PHE A 77 16.22 14.21 -9.29
CA PHE A 77 17.67 14.14 -9.12
C PHE A 77 18.37 13.48 -10.33
N GLU A 78 17.89 12.34 -10.76
CA GLU A 78 18.45 11.58 -11.89
C GLU A 78 17.40 11.11 -12.91
N ALA A 79 16.11 11.13 -12.54
CA ALA A 79 15.03 10.71 -13.40
C ALA A 79 14.25 11.87 -14.03
N GLY A 80 13.29 11.56 -14.92
CA GLY A 80 12.37 12.56 -15.49
C GLY A 80 11.22 12.93 -14.56
N SER A 81 10.98 12.18 -13.47
CA SER A 81 9.89 12.36 -12.52
C SER A 81 10.30 11.93 -11.11
N THR A 82 9.65 12.51 -10.10
CA THR A 82 9.81 12.14 -8.69
C THR A 82 8.51 11.61 -8.12
N PHE A 83 8.57 10.54 -7.33
CA PHE A 83 7.43 9.93 -6.66
C PHE A 83 7.60 9.97 -5.15
N PHE A 84 6.58 10.52 -4.48
CA PHE A 84 6.43 10.51 -3.03
C PHE A 84 5.28 9.56 -2.67
N ILE A 85 5.61 8.43 -2.06
CA ILE A 85 4.64 7.38 -1.73
C ILE A 85 4.41 7.41 -0.21
N PHE A 86 3.15 7.52 0.20
CA PHE A 86 2.72 7.52 1.60
C PHE A 86 1.81 6.30 1.84
N PRO A 87 2.38 5.16 2.22
CA PRO A 87 1.60 4.03 2.68
C PRO A 87 0.83 4.39 3.96
N GLU A 88 -0.32 3.73 4.18
CA GLU A 88 -1.14 3.94 5.36
C GLU A 88 -1.43 5.44 5.61
N ALA A 89 -1.85 6.17 4.57
CA ALA A 89 -2.07 7.62 4.68
C ALA A 89 -3.16 7.99 5.70
N ASP A 90 -4.11 7.12 5.98
CA ASP A 90 -5.11 7.27 7.04
C ASP A 90 -4.48 7.17 8.46
N VAL A 91 -3.29 6.60 8.59
CA VAL A 91 -2.48 6.61 9.83
C VAL A 91 -1.51 7.80 9.82
N SER A 92 -0.87 8.08 8.68
CA SER A 92 0.09 9.18 8.51
C SER A 92 -0.54 10.56 8.66
N PHE A 93 -1.76 10.74 8.16
CA PHE A 93 -2.49 12.01 8.06
C PHE A 93 -3.92 11.90 8.60
N PRO A 94 -4.11 11.52 9.86
CA PRO A 94 -5.44 11.32 10.42
C PRO A 94 -6.20 12.65 10.53
N ALA A 95 -7.51 12.64 10.23
CA ALA A 95 -8.34 13.84 10.25
C ALA A 95 -8.44 14.49 11.63
N PHE A 96 -8.24 13.75 12.72
CA PHE A 96 -8.24 14.27 14.09
C PHE A 96 -6.93 14.99 14.48
N GLN A 97 -5.88 14.89 13.66
CA GLN A 97 -4.61 15.62 13.79
C GLN A 97 -4.28 16.25 12.42
N PRO A 98 -4.94 17.37 12.08
CA PRO A 98 -4.93 17.90 10.72
C PRO A 98 -3.67 18.67 10.34
N GLU A 99 -2.72 18.90 11.25
CA GLU A 99 -1.57 19.80 11.06
C GLU A 99 -0.68 19.29 9.91
N ALA A 100 -0.32 18.00 9.91
CA ALA A 100 0.48 17.38 8.86
C ALA A 100 -0.30 17.32 7.54
N ALA A 101 -1.59 16.94 7.61
CA ALA A 101 -2.47 16.92 6.45
C ALA A 101 -2.57 18.30 5.80
N ASN A 102 -2.79 19.36 6.60
CA ASN A 102 -2.89 20.75 6.11
C ASN A 102 -1.56 21.23 5.51
N ALA A 103 -0.42 20.83 6.07
CA ALA A 103 0.88 21.18 5.50
C ALA A 103 1.07 20.60 4.09
N LEU A 104 0.53 19.39 3.83
CA LEU A 104 0.62 18.74 2.53
C LEU A 104 -0.29 19.40 1.47
N LEU A 105 -1.41 20.00 1.87
CA LEU A 105 -2.44 20.52 0.94
C LEU A 105 -1.89 21.48 -0.10
N LYS A 106 -1.04 22.43 0.30
CA LYS A 106 -0.47 23.42 -0.64
C LYS A 106 0.32 22.72 -1.76
N THR A 107 1.09 21.68 -1.41
CA THR A 107 1.89 20.95 -2.39
C THR A 107 1.03 20.06 -3.28
N LEU A 108 -0.12 19.58 -2.78
CA LEU A 108 -1.09 18.84 -3.60
C LEU A 108 -1.89 19.77 -4.54
N GLU A 109 -2.10 21.01 -4.16
CA GLU A 109 -2.80 22.01 -5.00
C GLU A 109 -1.94 22.50 -6.15
N GLU A 110 -0.68 22.81 -5.85
CA GLU A 110 0.28 23.38 -6.80
C GLU A 110 1.55 22.53 -6.87
N PRO A 111 1.43 21.27 -7.30
CA PRO A 111 2.59 20.39 -7.40
C PRO A 111 3.55 20.89 -8.47
N ARG A 112 4.84 20.72 -8.22
CA ARG A 112 5.85 20.98 -9.24
C ARG A 112 5.66 20.02 -10.44
N PRO A 113 5.92 20.43 -11.67
CA PRO A 113 5.88 19.52 -12.81
C PRO A 113 6.74 18.26 -12.57
N ASN A 114 6.22 17.11 -12.98
CA ASN A 114 6.86 15.80 -12.82
C ASN A 114 7.07 15.34 -11.35
N VAL A 115 6.37 15.95 -10.41
CA VAL A 115 6.29 15.46 -9.02
C VAL A 115 4.94 14.80 -8.81
N HIS A 116 4.97 13.56 -8.33
CA HIS A 116 3.78 12.73 -8.14
C HIS A 116 3.68 12.26 -6.69
N PHE A 117 2.49 12.36 -6.13
CA PHE A 117 2.16 11.87 -4.80
C PHE A 117 1.23 10.66 -4.91
N ILE A 118 1.55 9.58 -4.20
CA ILE A 118 0.69 8.41 -4.11
C ILE A 118 0.43 8.12 -2.64
N LEU A 119 -0.82 8.31 -2.23
CA LEU A 119 -1.30 7.99 -0.89
C LEU A 119 -2.01 6.64 -0.96
N THR A 120 -1.70 5.70 -0.06
CA THR A 120 -2.52 4.50 0.07
C THR A 120 -3.33 4.53 1.35
N SER A 121 -4.55 3.99 1.35
CA SER A 121 -5.42 3.99 2.53
C SER A 121 -6.33 2.78 2.56
N GLU A 122 -6.60 2.28 3.75
CA GLU A 122 -7.66 1.29 4.00
C GLU A 122 -8.97 1.97 4.37
N ARG A 123 -8.89 3.14 4.98
CA ARG A 123 -10.02 3.92 5.48
C ARG A 123 -9.98 5.33 4.93
N PRO A 124 -10.28 5.54 3.63
CA PRO A 124 -10.18 6.84 2.99
C PRO A 124 -11.04 7.92 3.69
N ASP A 125 -12.10 7.53 4.37
CA ASP A 125 -12.96 8.45 5.12
C ASP A 125 -12.30 8.98 6.41
N SER A 126 -11.22 8.36 6.87
CA SER A 126 -10.38 8.87 7.97
C SER A 126 -9.42 9.98 7.53
N LEU A 127 -9.26 10.20 6.22
CA LEU A 127 -8.49 11.32 5.68
C LEU A 127 -9.35 12.60 5.60
N LEU A 128 -8.69 13.75 5.67
CA LEU A 128 -9.38 15.01 5.43
C LEU A 128 -10.06 15.03 4.04
N PRO A 129 -11.31 15.51 3.93
CA PRO A 129 -11.99 15.67 2.64
C PRO A 129 -11.18 16.52 1.65
N THR A 130 -10.42 17.49 2.16
CA THR A 130 -9.54 18.37 1.37
C THR A 130 -8.37 17.62 0.71
N ILE A 131 -7.79 16.59 1.33
CA ILE A 131 -6.81 15.71 0.69
C ILE A 131 -7.49 14.86 -0.38
N ARG A 132 -8.62 14.22 -0.01
CA ARG A 132 -9.34 13.33 -0.94
C ARG A 132 -9.77 14.03 -2.23
N SER A 133 -10.21 15.28 -2.14
CA SER A 133 -10.67 16.06 -3.30
C SER A 133 -9.56 16.46 -4.26
N ARG A 134 -8.28 16.41 -3.82
CA ARG A 134 -7.11 16.76 -4.63
C ARG A 134 -6.38 15.55 -5.21
N CYS A 135 -6.81 14.35 -4.84
CA CYS A 135 -6.23 13.10 -5.33
C CYS A 135 -7.15 12.43 -6.37
N GLN A 136 -6.57 11.96 -7.45
CA GLN A 136 -7.26 11.03 -8.33
C GLN A 136 -7.41 9.69 -7.61
N ARG A 137 -8.65 9.31 -7.34
CA ARG A 137 -8.95 8.09 -6.59
C ARG A 137 -8.87 6.86 -7.47
N VAL A 138 -8.17 5.82 -6.99
CA VAL A 138 -8.09 4.49 -7.59
C VAL A 138 -8.51 3.47 -6.53
N ARG A 139 -9.60 2.76 -6.81
CA ARG A 139 -10.16 1.77 -5.89
C ARG A 139 -9.57 0.39 -6.12
N PHE A 140 -9.09 -0.21 -5.04
CA PHE A 140 -8.61 -1.59 -4.99
C PHE A 140 -9.65 -2.49 -4.35
N GLY A 141 -10.01 -3.55 -5.03
CA GLY A 141 -10.87 -4.62 -4.49
C GLY A 141 -10.06 -5.77 -3.89
N ARG A 142 -10.77 -6.70 -3.26
CA ARG A 142 -10.20 -8.00 -2.92
C ARG A 142 -9.79 -8.73 -4.19
N LEU A 143 -8.67 -9.45 -4.13
CA LEU A 143 -8.15 -10.18 -5.27
C LEU A 143 -9.00 -11.44 -5.54
N PRO A 144 -9.33 -11.72 -6.80
CA PRO A 144 -9.97 -12.99 -7.17
C PRO A 144 -9.08 -14.19 -6.83
N ASN A 145 -9.71 -15.33 -6.50
CA ASN A 145 -9.00 -16.56 -6.15
C ASN A 145 -7.98 -17.02 -7.23
N GLY A 146 -8.32 -16.84 -8.51
CA GLY A 146 -7.39 -17.15 -9.62
C GLY A 146 -6.11 -16.33 -9.54
N VAL A 147 -6.24 -15.01 -9.32
CA VAL A 147 -5.07 -14.10 -9.19
C VAL A 147 -4.22 -14.46 -7.96
N LEU A 148 -4.86 -14.81 -6.83
CA LEU A 148 -4.12 -15.25 -5.64
C LEU A 148 -3.36 -16.55 -5.90
N ARG A 149 -3.95 -17.49 -6.65
CA ARG A 149 -3.28 -18.73 -7.05
C ARG A 149 -2.05 -18.42 -7.89
N ASP A 150 -2.19 -17.59 -8.93
CA ASP A 150 -1.08 -17.20 -9.80
C ASP A 150 0.06 -16.53 -9.01
N ILE A 151 -0.27 -15.69 -8.02
CA ILE A 151 0.70 -15.06 -7.12
C ILE A 151 1.45 -16.11 -6.31
N LEU A 152 0.74 -17.07 -5.70
CA LEU A 152 1.33 -18.12 -4.87
C LEU A 152 2.21 -19.07 -5.69
N GLU A 153 1.77 -19.47 -6.87
CA GLU A 153 2.54 -20.28 -7.81
C GLU A 153 3.83 -19.57 -8.24
N SER A 154 3.72 -18.28 -8.60
CA SER A 154 4.88 -17.45 -8.96
C SER A 154 5.84 -17.23 -7.81
N ALA A 155 5.37 -17.25 -6.58
CA ALA A 155 6.19 -17.17 -5.36
C ALA A 155 6.82 -18.51 -4.96
N GLY A 156 6.51 -19.60 -5.67
CA GLY A 156 7.04 -20.96 -5.39
C GLY A 156 6.41 -21.64 -4.18
N ALA A 157 5.15 -21.26 -3.83
CA ALA A 157 4.43 -21.89 -2.74
C ALA A 157 4.19 -23.39 -2.99
N PRO A 158 4.25 -24.26 -1.96
CA PRO A 158 3.92 -25.67 -2.10
C PRO A 158 2.50 -25.87 -2.63
N GLY A 159 2.32 -26.77 -3.58
CA GLY A 159 1.03 -26.94 -4.28
C GLY A 159 -0.14 -27.34 -3.38
N ASP A 160 0.12 -28.11 -2.33
CA ASP A 160 -0.82 -28.53 -1.30
C ASP A 160 -1.28 -27.34 -0.39
N CYS A 161 -0.42 -26.34 -0.21
CA CYS A 161 -0.74 -25.14 0.58
C CYS A 161 -1.54 -24.08 -0.18
N ILE A 162 -1.53 -24.11 -1.54
CA ILE A 162 -2.13 -23.03 -2.35
C ILE A 162 -3.65 -22.93 -2.15
N ALA A 163 -4.37 -24.02 -2.29
CA ALA A 163 -5.83 -24.01 -2.22
C ALA A 163 -6.36 -23.55 -0.85
N PRO A 164 -5.85 -24.08 0.29
CA PRO A 164 -6.22 -23.59 1.60
C PRO A 164 -5.82 -22.13 1.85
N ALA A 165 -4.61 -21.71 1.45
CA ALA A 165 -4.16 -20.33 1.62
C ALA A 165 -5.06 -19.34 0.85
N VAL A 166 -5.45 -19.67 -0.38
CA VAL A 166 -6.39 -18.87 -1.17
C VAL A 166 -7.75 -18.76 -0.46
N ALA A 167 -8.28 -19.88 0.03
CA ALA A 167 -9.59 -19.90 0.71
C ALA A 167 -9.61 -19.04 1.99
N LEU A 168 -8.55 -19.13 2.80
CA LEU A 168 -8.44 -18.44 4.09
C LEU A 168 -8.02 -16.97 3.99
N SER A 169 -7.37 -16.57 2.90
CA SER A 169 -6.84 -15.21 2.74
C SER A 169 -7.90 -14.14 2.49
N ALA A 170 -9.13 -14.53 2.18
CA ALA A 170 -10.24 -13.62 1.90
C ALA A 170 -9.90 -12.53 0.86
N GLY A 171 -9.14 -12.87 -0.18
CA GLY A 171 -8.76 -11.94 -1.25
C GLY A 171 -7.55 -11.04 -0.92
N ARG A 172 -6.76 -11.39 0.10
CA ARG A 172 -5.54 -10.67 0.53
C ARG A 172 -4.29 -11.44 0.12
N ALA A 173 -3.45 -10.84 -0.73
CA ALA A 173 -2.20 -11.47 -1.17
C ALA A 173 -1.17 -11.61 -0.04
N ASP A 174 -1.05 -10.61 0.84
CA ASP A 174 -0.14 -10.66 1.99
C ASP A 174 -0.46 -11.83 2.92
N LEU A 175 -1.74 -12.04 3.20
CA LEU A 175 -2.19 -13.15 4.04
C LEU A 175 -2.05 -14.49 3.33
N ALA A 176 -2.36 -14.56 2.03
CA ALA A 176 -2.19 -15.79 1.24
C ALA A 176 -0.72 -16.25 1.23
N LEU A 177 0.21 -15.31 0.99
CA LEU A 177 1.65 -15.59 1.01
C LEU A 177 2.14 -16.03 2.39
N ALA A 178 1.69 -15.36 3.46
CA ALA A 178 2.05 -15.74 4.82
C ALA A 178 1.56 -17.16 5.14
N LEU A 179 0.28 -17.46 4.86
CA LEU A 179 -0.30 -18.78 5.08
C LEU A 179 0.43 -19.88 4.32
N ALA A 180 0.79 -19.64 3.05
CA ALA A 180 1.46 -20.64 2.22
C ALA A 180 2.91 -20.90 2.66
N ASN A 181 3.59 -19.90 3.26
CA ASN A 181 5.01 -20.03 3.65
C ASN A 181 5.20 -20.57 5.08
N ASP A 182 4.28 -20.26 6.00
CA ASP A 182 4.47 -20.58 7.43
C ASP A 182 4.09 -22.02 7.80
N GLY A 183 3.57 -22.83 6.86
CA GLY A 183 3.10 -24.20 7.13
C GLY A 183 1.93 -24.29 8.12
N ASN A 184 1.38 -23.15 8.53
CA ASN A 184 0.29 -23.03 9.52
C ASN A 184 -1.11 -23.22 8.90
N VAL A 185 -1.17 -23.58 7.62
CA VAL A 185 -2.44 -23.75 6.90
C VAL A 185 -3.28 -24.86 7.53
N ASP A 186 -2.67 -25.94 7.92
CA ASP A 186 -3.38 -27.10 8.51
C ASP A 186 -3.99 -26.74 9.86
N ALA A 187 -3.25 -26.07 10.75
CA ALA A 187 -3.74 -25.64 12.05
C ALA A 187 -4.87 -24.62 11.96
N LEU A 188 -4.79 -23.69 10.98
CA LEU A 188 -5.84 -22.72 10.73
C LEU A 188 -7.07 -23.36 10.08
N THR A 189 -6.90 -24.34 9.23
CA THR A 189 -8.00 -25.09 8.61
C THR A 189 -8.75 -25.90 9.65
N GLU A 190 -8.03 -26.58 10.55
CA GLU A 190 -8.64 -27.29 11.69
C GLU A 190 -9.40 -26.35 12.62
N LEU A 191 -8.83 -25.17 12.92
CA LEU A 191 -9.51 -24.16 13.73
C LEU A 191 -10.79 -23.66 13.07
N VAL A 192 -10.76 -23.35 11.77
CA VAL A 192 -11.96 -22.89 11.02
C VAL A 192 -13.02 -23.99 10.99
N MET A 193 -12.64 -25.25 10.75
CA MET A 193 -13.58 -26.37 10.79
C MET A 193 -14.18 -26.56 12.17
N SER A 194 -13.39 -26.47 13.24
CA SER A 194 -13.87 -26.58 14.61
C SER A 194 -14.85 -25.48 15.01
N VAL A 195 -14.62 -24.25 14.51
CA VAL A 195 -15.55 -23.12 14.72
C VAL A 195 -16.84 -23.30 13.92
N ASP A 196 -16.77 -23.77 12.68
CA ASP A 196 -17.95 -24.02 11.84
C ASP A 196 -18.84 -25.12 12.42
N ASP A 197 -18.22 -26.20 12.94
CA ASP A 197 -18.93 -27.27 13.66
C ASP A 197 -19.57 -26.76 14.96
N ALA A 198 -18.87 -25.95 15.75
CA ALA A 198 -19.40 -25.35 16.97
C ALA A 198 -20.57 -24.38 16.70
N VAL A 199 -20.53 -23.64 15.58
CA VAL A 199 -21.63 -22.76 15.17
C VAL A 199 -22.84 -23.57 14.69
N ARG A 200 -22.65 -24.69 13.99
CA ARG A 200 -23.71 -25.56 13.53
C ARG A 200 -24.40 -26.29 14.70
N ASP A 201 -23.61 -26.72 15.69
CA ASP A 201 -24.14 -27.36 16.91
C ASP A 201 -24.86 -26.36 17.84
N SER A 202 -24.61 -25.05 17.69
CA SER A 202 -25.26 -23.99 18.47
C SER A 202 -26.55 -23.46 17.82
N GLY A 203 -27.09 -24.15 16.82
CA GLY A 203 -28.35 -23.81 16.18
C GLY A 203 -29.53 -23.78 17.15
N PRO A 204 -30.55 -22.95 16.90
CA PRO A 204 -31.62 -22.70 17.88
C PRO A 204 -32.42 -23.97 18.17
N GLY A 205 -32.42 -24.37 19.47
CA GLY A 205 -33.35 -25.31 20.01
C GLY A 205 -34.74 -24.68 20.18
#